data_3e4dfdfc7ddc3c3c04a2fdf70a60ba38
#
_entry.id   3e4dfdfc7ddc3c3c04a2fdf70a60ba38
#
_cell.length_a   1.000
_cell.length_b   1.000
_cell.length_c   1.000
_cell.angle_alpha   90.00
_cell.angle_beta   90.00
_cell.angle_gamma   90.00
#
_symmetry.space_group_name_H-M   'P 1'
#
loop_
_entity.id
_entity.type
_entity.pdbx_description
1 polymer ?
#
loop_
_entity_poly.entity_id
_entity_poly.type
_entity_poly.pdbx_seq_one_letter_code
_entity_poly.pdbx_strand_id
1 'polypeptide(L)'
;MNNVDIGIDFGITNSDVVIHSSKNVSYKSLRSEKNIHLSLKNIIKSIQEDSKIKSISVTGGKHLDLPDSFDNQKIIKKNEIDCIGAGAKKLSQLDSNFLVLSCGSGTACVAYENGWCKT
;
A
#
# COMPACT_ATOMS: atom_id res chain seq x y z
N MET A 1 -13.92 15.56 10.79
CA MET A 1 -13.22 14.35 10.29
C MET A 1 -11.88 14.72 9.70
N ASN A 2 -10.86 13.92 9.98
CA ASN A 2 -9.55 14.10 9.36
C ASN A 2 -9.58 13.62 7.91
N ASN A 3 -8.91 14.36 7.04
CA ASN A 3 -8.65 13.91 5.68
C ASN A 3 -7.41 13.00 5.69
N VAL A 4 -7.50 11.84 5.07
CA VAL A 4 -6.41 10.88 5.05
C VAL A 4 -6.13 10.38 3.64
N ASP A 5 -4.86 10.11 3.38
CA ASP A 5 -4.42 9.34 2.23
C ASP A 5 -4.16 7.91 2.71
N ILE A 6 -4.59 6.92 1.93
CA ILE A 6 -4.38 5.53 2.29
C ILE A 6 -3.58 4.79 1.22
N GLY A 7 -2.71 3.89 1.69
CA GLY A 7 -2.00 2.95 0.84
C GLY A 7 -2.31 1.54 1.31
N ILE A 8 -2.57 0.65 0.37
CA ILE A 8 -2.94 -0.74 0.67
C ILE A 8 -2.04 -1.69 -0.09
N ASP A 9 -1.42 -2.61 0.65
CA ASP A 9 -0.70 -3.75 0.10
C ASP A 9 -1.55 -5.00 0.30
N PHE A 10 -2.10 -5.52 -0.79
CA PHE A 10 -2.95 -6.71 -0.75
C PHE A 10 -2.10 -7.98 -0.74
N GLY A 11 -1.91 -8.54 0.45
CA GLY A 11 -1.27 -9.84 0.62
C GLY A 11 -2.26 -11.00 0.52
N ILE A 12 -1.74 -12.21 0.49
CA ILE A 12 -2.56 -13.43 0.42
C ILE A 12 -3.35 -13.62 1.72
N THR A 13 -2.68 -13.50 2.84
CA THR A 13 -3.28 -13.72 4.17
C THR A 13 -3.83 -12.43 4.77
N ASN A 14 -3.04 -11.37 4.74
CA ASN A 14 -3.39 -10.08 5.32
C ASN A 14 -3.17 -8.98 4.29
N SER A 15 -4.00 -7.96 4.39
CA SER A 15 -3.82 -6.71 3.65
C SER A 15 -3.36 -5.65 4.63
N ASP A 16 -2.22 -5.03 4.33
CA ASP A 16 -1.62 -4.02 5.17
C ASP A 16 -1.97 -2.63 4.67
N VAL A 17 -2.36 -1.77 5.59
CA VAL A 17 -2.87 -0.44 5.27
C VAL A 17 -2.07 0.61 6.02
N VAL A 18 -1.58 1.60 5.29
CA VAL A 18 -1.02 2.81 5.89
C VAL A 18 -2.05 3.93 5.76
N ILE A 19 -2.26 4.66 6.84
CA ILE A 19 -3.19 5.78 6.90
C ILE A 19 -2.38 7.02 7.26
N HIS A 20 -2.32 7.95 6.32
CA HIS A 20 -1.51 9.15 6.45
C HIS A 20 -2.41 10.39 6.52
N SER A 21 -2.28 11.15 7.59
CA SER A 21 -2.89 12.47 7.73
C SER A 21 -1.79 13.53 7.82
N SER A 22 -2.17 14.81 7.81
CA SER A 22 -1.21 15.90 7.96
C SER A 22 -0.43 15.85 9.28
N LYS A 23 -0.95 15.16 10.29
CA LYS A 23 -0.40 15.13 11.65
C LYS A 23 0.29 13.83 12.03
N ASN A 24 -0.15 12.70 11.46
CA ASN A 24 0.43 11.42 11.85
C ASN A 24 0.27 10.35 10.78
N VAL A 25 0.96 9.24 10.99
CA VAL A 25 0.87 8.03 10.18
C VAL A 25 0.47 6.89 11.10
N SER A 26 -0.53 6.14 10.71
CA SER A 26 -0.94 4.94 11.43
C SER A 26 -1.01 3.75 10.48
N TYR A 27 -1.03 2.57 11.05
CA TYR A 27 -1.00 1.31 10.31
C TYR A 27 -2.11 0.40 10.79
N LYS A 28 -2.67 -0.36 9.84
CA LYS A 28 -3.72 -1.33 10.11
C LYS A 28 -3.43 -2.58 9.28
N SER A 29 -3.71 -3.74 9.85
CA SER A 29 -3.64 -4.99 9.10
C SER A 29 -4.99 -5.67 9.21
N LEU A 30 -5.58 -6.03 8.08
CA LEU A 30 -6.85 -6.73 8.03
C LEU A 30 -6.65 -8.06 7.31
N ARG A 31 -7.42 -9.06 7.71
CA ARG A 31 -7.38 -10.34 7.02
C ARG A 31 -7.88 -10.18 5.59
N SER A 32 -7.12 -10.72 4.64
CA SER A 32 -7.51 -10.68 3.23
C SER A 32 -8.68 -11.63 2.97
N GLU A 33 -9.64 -11.15 2.18
CA GLU A 33 -10.71 -11.98 1.64
C GLU A 33 -10.24 -12.65 0.35
N LYS A 34 -10.90 -13.73 -0.07
CA LYS A 34 -10.60 -14.38 -1.35
C LYS A 34 -10.83 -13.43 -2.53
N ASN A 35 -11.84 -12.59 -2.42
CA ASN A 35 -12.19 -11.60 -3.42
C ASN A 35 -11.54 -10.26 -3.03
N ILE A 36 -10.62 -9.78 -3.85
CA ILE A 36 -9.90 -8.52 -3.59
C ILE A 36 -10.84 -7.31 -3.53
N HIS A 37 -11.94 -7.33 -4.28
CA HIS A 37 -12.93 -6.25 -4.24
C HIS A 37 -13.59 -6.16 -2.87
N LEU A 38 -13.86 -7.31 -2.24
CA LEU A 38 -14.43 -7.36 -0.90
C LEU A 38 -13.42 -6.87 0.14
N SER A 39 -12.14 -7.23 -0.01
CA SER A 39 -11.08 -6.71 0.86
C SER A 39 -10.99 -5.19 0.76
N LEU A 40 -10.99 -4.64 -0.44
CA LEU A 40 -10.97 -3.18 -0.64
C LEU A 40 -12.17 -2.51 0.03
N LYS A 41 -13.36 -3.04 -0.18
CA LYS A 41 -14.60 -2.51 0.40
C LYS A 41 -14.54 -2.49 1.94
N ASN A 42 -14.09 -3.59 2.54
CA ASN A 42 -14.00 -3.71 3.99
C ASN A 42 -13.00 -2.72 4.57
N ILE A 43 -11.85 -2.57 3.92
CA ILE A 43 -10.81 -1.61 4.34
C ILE A 43 -11.35 -0.18 4.29
N ILE A 44 -11.95 0.19 3.17
CA ILE A 44 -12.49 1.54 2.99
C ILE A 44 -13.55 1.84 4.04
N LYS A 45 -14.48 0.93 4.28
CA LYS A 45 -15.51 1.10 5.30
C LYS A 45 -14.92 1.30 6.69
N SER A 46 -13.90 0.51 7.05
CA SER A 46 -13.29 0.61 8.38
C SER A 46 -12.63 1.98 8.62
N ILE A 47 -12.12 2.59 7.56
CA ILE A 47 -11.47 3.90 7.64
C ILE A 47 -12.50 5.05 7.62
N GLN A 48 -13.55 4.89 6.83
CA GLN A 48 -14.61 5.91 6.70
C GLN A 48 -15.41 6.13 7.98
N GLU A 49 -15.33 5.22 8.95
CA GLU A 49 -16.01 5.37 10.23
C GLU A 49 -15.58 6.65 10.97
N ASP A 50 -14.30 7.04 10.84
CA ASP A 50 -13.76 8.18 11.59
C ASP A 50 -12.91 9.14 10.74
N SER A 51 -12.78 8.88 9.45
CA SER A 51 -11.92 9.67 8.56
C SER A 51 -12.57 9.84 7.19
N LYS A 52 -12.18 10.92 6.51
CA LYS A 52 -12.53 11.15 5.11
C LYS A 52 -11.33 10.78 4.24
N ILE A 53 -11.53 9.85 3.32
CA ILE A 53 -10.46 9.39 2.43
C ILE A 53 -10.27 10.39 1.31
N LYS A 54 -9.05 10.90 1.17
CA LYS A 54 -8.65 11.86 0.15
C LYS A 54 -8.07 11.17 -1.07
N SER A 55 -7.25 10.14 -0.86
CA SER A 55 -6.66 9.36 -1.95
C SER A 55 -6.48 7.90 -1.55
N ILE A 56 -6.49 7.01 -2.54
CA ILE A 56 -6.32 5.57 -2.36
C ILE A 56 -5.26 5.09 -3.35
N SER A 57 -4.17 4.52 -2.82
CA SER A 57 -3.13 3.88 -3.62
C SER A 57 -3.06 2.40 -3.25
N VAL A 58 -2.91 1.54 -4.23
CA VAL A 58 -2.92 0.09 -4.03
C VAL A 58 -1.74 -0.58 -4.71
N THR A 59 -1.29 -1.68 -4.11
CA THR A 59 -0.28 -2.57 -4.66
C THR A 59 -0.52 -4.00 -4.15
N GLY A 60 0.37 -4.91 -4.47
CA GLY A 60 0.30 -6.30 -4.01
C GLY A 60 -0.31 -7.25 -5.02
N GLY A 61 -0.60 -8.47 -4.57
CA GLY A 61 -1.16 -9.50 -5.42
C GLY A 61 -2.55 -9.14 -5.92
N LYS A 62 -2.80 -9.33 -7.20
CA LYS A 62 -4.09 -9.08 -7.87
C LYS A 62 -4.61 -7.65 -7.79
N HIS A 63 -3.78 -6.68 -7.36
CA HIS A 63 -4.23 -5.28 -7.30
C HIS A 63 -4.65 -4.74 -8.67
N LEU A 64 -4.11 -5.30 -9.75
CA LEU A 64 -4.49 -4.91 -11.12
C LEU A 64 -5.92 -5.34 -11.49
N ASP A 65 -6.50 -6.29 -10.75
CA ASP A 65 -7.89 -6.71 -10.95
C ASP A 65 -8.91 -5.72 -10.35
N LEU A 66 -8.43 -4.77 -9.54
CA LEU A 66 -9.29 -3.75 -8.95
C LEU A 66 -9.78 -2.77 -10.02
N PRO A 67 -10.97 -2.16 -9.82
CA PRO A 67 -11.45 -1.13 -10.74
C PRO A 67 -10.58 0.12 -10.66
N ASP A 68 -10.73 1.00 -11.64
CA ASP A 68 -10.00 2.27 -11.67
C ASP A 68 -10.57 3.30 -10.69
N SER A 69 -11.77 3.07 -10.19
CA SER A 69 -12.40 3.94 -9.19
C SER A 69 -13.31 3.14 -8.26
N PHE A 70 -13.52 3.67 -7.07
CA PHE A 70 -14.43 3.13 -6.07
C PHE A 70 -15.09 4.30 -5.34
N ASP A 71 -16.43 4.32 -5.29
CA ASP A 71 -17.21 5.43 -4.67
C ASP A 71 -16.74 6.81 -5.14
N ASN A 72 -16.57 6.96 -6.45
CA ASN A 72 -16.13 8.18 -7.12
C ASN A 72 -14.69 8.61 -6.77
N GLN A 73 -13.93 7.75 -6.12
CA GLN A 73 -12.50 7.97 -5.88
C GLN A 73 -11.66 7.14 -6.83
N LYS A 74 -10.67 7.77 -7.42
CA LYS A 74 -9.68 7.10 -8.27
C LYS A 74 -8.85 6.13 -7.43
N ILE A 75 -8.67 4.91 -7.93
CA ILE A 75 -7.77 3.93 -7.36
C ILE A 75 -6.42 4.04 -8.10
N ILE A 76 -5.39 4.46 -7.39
CA ILE A 76 -4.05 4.63 -7.95
C ILE A 76 -3.30 3.30 -7.77
N LYS A 77 -3.00 2.64 -8.88
CA LYS A 77 -2.30 1.34 -8.87
C LYS A 77 -0.79 1.57 -8.97
N LYS A 78 -0.04 0.97 -8.06
CA LYS A 78 1.41 1.11 -7.98
C LYS A 78 2.09 -0.24 -8.09
N ASN A 79 3.22 -0.27 -8.78
CA ASN A 79 4.06 -1.45 -8.92
C ASN A 79 4.62 -1.86 -7.56
N GLU A 80 4.56 -3.14 -7.23
CA GLU A 80 4.99 -3.67 -5.93
C GLU A 80 6.50 -3.44 -5.69
N ILE A 81 7.32 -3.61 -6.72
CA ILE A 81 8.77 -3.41 -6.60
C ILE A 81 9.09 -1.96 -6.24
N ASP A 82 8.42 -1.00 -6.89
CA ASP A 82 8.61 0.41 -6.58
C ASP A 82 8.14 0.75 -5.16
N CYS A 83 7.06 0.13 -4.71
CA CYS A 83 6.56 0.32 -3.34
C CYS A 83 7.53 -0.23 -2.30
N ILE A 84 8.12 -1.41 -2.55
CA ILE A 84 9.12 -2.00 -1.65
C ILE A 84 10.34 -1.07 -1.53
N GLY A 85 10.86 -0.60 -2.66
CA GLY A 85 12.02 0.30 -2.67
C GLY A 85 11.72 1.63 -2.00
N ALA A 86 10.61 2.26 -2.33
CA ALA A 86 10.22 3.54 -1.76
C ALA A 86 9.95 3.44 -0.25
N GLY A 87 9.26 2.38 0.17
CA GLY A 87 8.98 2.13 1.59
C GLY A 87 10.26 1.90 2.39
N ALA A 88 11.16 1.08 1.86
CA ALA A 88 12.43 0.81 2.52
C ALA A 88 13.28 2.07 2.63
N LYS A 89 13.31 2.90 1.59
CA LYS A 89 14.00 4.19 1.64
C LYS A 89 13.44 5.08 2.74
N LYS A 90 12.13 5.19 2.81
CA LYS A 90 11.45 6.02 3.81
C LYS A 90 11.77 5.56 5.24
N LEU A 91 11.67 4.26 5.48
CA LEU A 91 11.87 3.69 6.82
C LEU A 91 13.32 3.66 7.26
N SER A 92 14.25 3.37 6.35
CA SER A 92 15.68 3.28 6.65
C SER A 92 16.36 4.64 6.72
N GLN A 93 15.80 5.66 6.07
CA GLN A 93 16.38 6.99 5.92
C GLN A 93 17.74 6.97 5.22
N LEU A 94 18.02 5.92 4.43
CA LEU A 94 19.27 5.82 3.66
C LEU A 94 19.20 6.74 2.44
N ASP A 95 20.26 7.52 2.21
CA ASP A 95 20.37 8.42 1.06
C ASP A 95 21.15 7.81 -0.10
N SER A 96 21.92 6.77 0.16
CA SER A 96 22.72 6.07 -0.86
C SER A 96 21.94 4.90 -1.45
N ASN A 97 22.52 4.29 -2.49
CA ASN A 97 21.97 3.07 -3.08
C ASN A 97 21.99 1.92 -2.08
N PHE A 98 20.98 1.06 -2.11
CA PHE A 98 20.86 -0.06 -1.17
C PHE A 98 20.08 -1.22 -1.78
N LEU A 99 20.18 -2.37 -1.13
CA LEU A 99 19.40 -3.56 -1.46
C LEU A 99 18.36 -3.81 -0.37
N VAL A 100 17.18 -4.24 -0.79
CA VAL A 100 16.11 -4.66 0.11
C VAL A 100 15.81 -6.13 -0.14
N LEU A 101 15.79 -6.92 0.91
CA LEU A 101 15.29 -8.28 0.86
C LEU A 101 13.92 -8.30 1.55
N SER A 102 12.88 -8.48 0.75
CA SER A 102 11.51 -8.57 1.25
C SER A 102 11.13 -10.03 1.37
N CYS A 103 10.85 -10.47 2.58
CA CYS A 103 10.49 -11.86 2.89
C CYS A 103 9.05 -11.90 3.39
N GLY A 104 8.18 -12.51 2.61
CA GLY A 104 6.77 -12.71 2.95
C GLY A 104 6.35 -14.10 2.47
N SER A 105 5.15 -14.23 1.91
CA SER A 105 4.73 -15.47 1.25
C SER A 105 5.59 -15.77 0.02
N GLY A 106 6.16 -14.73 -0.61
CA GLY A 106 7.23 -14.81 -1.59
C GLY A 106 8.42 -14.00 -1.13
N THR A 107 9.54 -14.11 -1.86
CA THR A 107 10.76 -13.35 -1.55
C THR A 107 11.14 -12.51 -2.76
N ALA A 108 11.41 -11.23 -2.52
CA ALA A 108 11.88 -10.31 -3.56
C ALA A 108 13.15 -9.61 -3.08
N CYS A 109 14.12 -9.51 -3.99
CA CYS A 109 15.31 -8.69 -3.77
C CYS A 109 15.22 -7.46 -4.67
N VAL A 110 15.21 -6.28 -4.07
CA VAL A 110 15.02 -5.03 -4.78
C VAL A 110 16.23 -4.14 -4.58
N ALA A 111 16.84 -3.72 -5.69
CA ALA A 111 17.92 -2.74 -5.68
C ALA A 111 17.31 -1.34 -5.86
N TYR A 112 17.62 -0.44 -4.95
CA TYR A 112 17.27 0.97 -5.06
C TYR A 112 18.51 1.74 -5.47
N GLU A 113 18.52 2.27 -6.69
CA GLU A 113 19.65 3.00 -7.26
C GLU A 113 19.16 4.31 -7.90
N ASN A 114 19.70 5.43 -7.44
CA ASN A 114 19.42 6.74 -8.05
C ASN A 114 17.92 7.03 -8.24
N GLY A 115 17.09 6.60 -7.28
CA GLY A 115 15.66 6.76 -7.34
C GLY A 115 14.90 5.70 -8.16
N TRP A 116 15.60 4.70 -8.69
CA TRP A 116 15.02 3.61 -9.49
C TRP A 116 15.04 2.30 -8.70
N CYS A 117 13.96 1.52 -8.82
CA CYS A 117 13.87 0.21 -8.20
C CYS A 117 14.04 -0.87 -9.27
N LYS A 118 14.85 -1.89 -8.95
CA LYS A 118 15.15 -3.02 -9.84
C LYS A 118 15.05 -4.32 -9.05
N THR A 119 14.71 -5.40 -9.71
CA THR A 119 14.78 -6.75 -9.15
C THR A 119 16.05 -7.45 -9.58
#